data_4ead3f69a914614a4362f039afd27d76
#
_entry.id   4ead3f69a914614a4362f039afd27d76
#
_cell.length_a   1.000
_cell.length_b   1.000
_cell.length_c   1.000
_cell.angle_alpha   90.00
_cell.angle_beta   90.00
_cell.angle_gamma   90.00
#
_symmetry.space_group_name_H-M   'P 1'
#
loop_
_entity.id
_entity.type
_entity.pdbx_description
1 polymer ?
#
loop_
_entity_poly.entity_id
_entity_poly.type
_entity_poly.pdbx_seq_one_letter_code
_entity_poly.pdbx_strand_id
1 'polypeptide(L)'
;MKLSPAFLAYKLSSAFSVLAPENLPLSGTLELPVLYQTGSAATAHRVFLCTEEQIGSLSSLPEESSSLFLLCTEELPEELPAPVSIAVKSSVSAVFSFLQELFWTYDSWQKELMQARLDGKSIQHLLNLSLPVFAHPLMVVGMDFSIIAAASEEPSFFPEKVFGSLDATRPLLLSLTESSEYASVRDLDGWFRFPDHVTGLGSLCVNITQHGQSAYRLLLLDTKKDLSDSEGFLLEFLAEMIHHAFLHNVMQKTSPAQSLHTVLLRALDDRMADYIAVSQALDALGWHSRHTYCCLYLQLSDMDQKNLTANSVCAYLENILTGCSAFPHGGGIVAFFNLTLSDFSMTDLMERMVHFVEDSSLNAGFSRCMNGHMNLRRQYIQAKIALQFGTRKYPDKRMHPFNDISFDYILDQATKKLPGYMLCHER
;
A
#
# COMPACT_ATOMS: atom_id res chain seq x y z
N MET A 1 11.44 6.44 21.25
CA MET A 1 10.54 5.33 20.85
C MET A 1 10.32 4.40 22.04
N LYS A 2 9.13 3.77 22.16
CA LYS A 2 8.89 2.74 23.18
C LYS A 2 9.19 1.36 22.57
N LEU A 3 9.92 0.52 23.30
CA LEU A 3 10.29 -0.83 22.86
C LEU A 3 9.47 -1.90 23.62
N SER A 4 9.30 -3.08 23.04
CA SER A 4 8.60 -4.17 23.71
C SER A 4 9.55 -5.02 24.56
N PRO A 5 9.06 -5.63 25.66
CA PRO A 5 9.85 -6.57 26.46
C PRO A 5 10.42 -7.73 25.63
N ALA A 6 9.60 -8.33 24.77
CA ALA A 6 10.03 -9.42 23.89
C ALA A 6 11.14 -8.99 22.92
N PHE A 7 11.05 -7.78 22.38
CA PHE A 7 12.06 -7.23 21.49
C PHE A 7 13.39 -6.97 22.21
N LEU A 8 13.33 -6.46 23.45
CA LEU A 8 14.54 -6.28 24.26
C LEU A 8 15.21 -7.61 24.54
N ALA A 9 14.45 -8.65 24.94
CA ALA A 9 14.98 -9.99 25.15
C ALA A 9 15.62 -10.55 23.87
N TYR A 10 14.97 -10.40 22.72
CA TYR A 10 15.50 -10.82 21.42
C TYR A 10 16.82 -10.12 21.08
N LYS A 11 16.91 -8.80 21.21
CA LYS A 11 18.13 -8.04 20.92
C LYS A 11 19.24 -8.32 21.96
N LEU A 12 18.89 -8.50 23.22
CA LEU A 12 19.87 -8.90 24.25
C LEU A 12 20.43 -10.29 23.98
N SER A 13 19.59 -11.24 23.53
CA SER A 13 20.04 -12.62 23.23
C SER A 13 21.01 -12.70 22.04
N SER A 14 21.00 -11.70 21.16
CA SER A 14 21.98 -11.60 20.06
C SER A 14 23.38 -11.16 20.52
N ALA A 15 23.49 -10.50 21.68
CA ALA A 15 24.75 -9.95 22.20
C ALA A 15 25.25 -10.66 23.47
N PHE A 16 24.33 -11.24 24.26
CA PHE A 16 24.63 -11.83 25.57
C PHE A 16 23.93 -13.18 25.74
N SER A 17 24.37 -13.99 26.71
CA SER A 17 23.60 -15.14 27.19
C SER A 17 22.47 -14.63 28.08
N VAL A 18 21.23 -14.97 27.72
CA VAL A 18 20.00 -14.42 28.33
C VAL A 18 19.10 -15.56 28.78
N LEU A 19 18.50 -15.40 29.95
CA LEU A 19 17.36 -16.19 30.42
C LEU A 19 16.13 -15.29 30.44
N ALA A 20 15.13 -15.60 29.63
CA ALA A 20 13.87 -14.86 29.54
C ALA A 20 12.70 -15.82 29.32
N PRO A 21 11.50 -15.51 29.84
CA PRO A 21 10.30 -16.29 29.54
C PRO A 21 9.88 -16.20 28.10
N GLU A 22 9.27 -17.25 27.56
CA GLU A 22 8.79 -17.28 26.17
C GLU A 22 7.63 -16.29 25.90
N ASN A 23 6.84 -15.96 26.91
CA ASN A 23 5.61 -15.17 26.79
C ASN A 23 5.79 -13.70 27.23
N LEU A 24 6.84 -13.04 26.78
CA LEU A 24 7.00 -11.61 27.01
C LEU A 24 6.05 -10.78 26.14
N PRO A 25 5.55 -9.62 26.66
CA PRO A 25 4.68 -8.73 25.87
C PRO A 25 5.35 -8.25 24.57
N LEU A 26 4.61 -8.33 23.47
CA LEU A 26 5.05 -7.91 22.14
C LEU A 26 4.80 -6.41 21.85
N SER A 27 3.98 -5.75 22.67
CA SER A 27 3.66 -4.32 22.50
C SER A 27 4.76 -3.40 23.02
N GLY A 28 5.06 -2.32 22.29
CA GLY A 28 6.04 -1.32 22.67
C GLY A 28 5.57 -0.44 23.83
N THR A 29 5.98 -0.78 25.05
CA THR A 29 5.58 -0.07 26.27
C THR A 29 6.74 0.54 27.04
N LEU A 30 7.97 0.04 26.84
CA LEU A 30 9.14 0.38 27.65
C LEU A 30 9.84 1.62 27.13
N GLU A 31 10.24 2.48 28.06
CA GLU A 31 11.04 3.68 27.86
C GLU A 31 12.50 3.41 28.26
N LEU A 32 13.28 4.47 28.40
CA LEU A 32 14.73 4.44 28.63
C LEU A 32 15.16 3.54 29.81
N PRO A 33 16.33 2.85 29.72
CA PRO A 33 16.88 2.07 30.80
C PRO A 33 17.35 2.97 31.96
N VAL A 34 17.17 2.46 33.16
CA VAL A 34 17.55 3.14 34.41
C VAL A 34 18.27 2.15 35.34
N LEU A 35 19.33 2.59 35.99
CA LEU A 35 19.95 1.79 37.04
C LEU A 35 19.05 1.79 38.27
N TYR A 36 18.72 0.60 38.78
CA TYR A 36 17.93 0.48 40.00
C TYR A 36 18.72 0.95 41.20
N GLN A 37 18.11 1.80 42.03
CA GLN A 37 18.67 2.22 43.32
C GLN A 37 17.80 1.68 44.45
N THR A 38 18.40 1.00 45.39
CA THR A 38 17.72 0.42 46.55
C THR A 38 16.89 1.49 47.28
N GLY A 39 15.59 1.19 47.46
CA GLY A 39 14.65 2.13 48.08
C GLY A 39 13.99 3.15 47.13
N SER A 40 14.31 3.14 45.84
CA SER A 40 13.61 3.98 44.86
C SER A 40 12.28 3.31 44.43
N ALA A 41 11.24 4.12 44.26
CA ALA A 41 9.98 3.64 43.70
C ALA A 41 10.15 3.28 42.21
N ALA A 42 9.63 2.12 41.80
CA ALA A 42 9.59 1.76 40.40
C ALA A 42 8.59 2.66 39.67
N THR A 43 9.08 3.42 38.67
CA THR A 43 8.20 4.18 37.79
C THR A 43 7.75 3.29 36.62
N ALA A 44 6.47 3.35 36.27
CA ALA A 44 5.90 2.54 35.19
C ALA A 44 6.64 2.74 33.85
N HIS A 45 6.63 1.68 33.03
CA HIS A 45 7.18 1.67 31.67
C HIS A 45 8.70 1.87 31.55
N ARG A 46 9.46 1.57 32.59
CA ARG A 46 10.92 1.67 32.57
C ARG A 46 11.60 0.31 32.57
N VAL A 47 12.83 0.28 32.07
CA VAL A 47 13.73 -0.88 32.15
C VAL A 47 14.70 -0.64 33.31
N PHE A 48 14.53 -1.38 34.40
CA PHE A 48 15.42 -1.28 35.57
C PHE A 48 16.50 -2.36 35.50
N LEU A 49 17.75 -1.95 35.53
CA LEU A 49 18.88 -2.86 35.65
C LEU A 49 19.27 -3.01 37.12
N CYS A 50 19.33 -4.25 37.59
CA CYS A 50 19.66 -4.60 38.97
C CYS A 50 20.77 -5.66 39.04
N THR A 51 21.43 -5.73 40.17
CA THR A 51 22.40 -6.77 40.53
C THR A 51 21.77 -7.79 41.46
N GLU A 52 22.45 -8.93 41.68
CA GLU A 52 22.00 -9.99 42.62
C GLU A 52 21.77 -9.46 44.03
N GLU A 53 22.63 -8.55 44.51
CA GLU A 53 22.55 -7.95 45.85
C GLU A 53 21.25 -7.13 46.04
N GLN A 54 20.67 -6.63 44.97
CA GLN A 54 19.48 -5.78 44.99
C GLN A 54 18.16 -6.56 44.91
N ILE A 55 18.19 -7.87 44.60
CA ILE A 55 16.97 -8.71 44.42
C ILE A 55 16.10 -8.69 45.68
N GLY A 56 16.70 -8.78 46.88
CA GLY A 56 15.94 -8.75 48.13
C GLY A 56 15.14 -7.47 48.34
N SER A 57 15.58 -6.34 47.81
CA SER A 57 14.88 -5.05 47.88
C SER A 57 13.78 -4.91 46.82
N LEU A 58 13.84 -5.66 45.71
CA LEU A 58 12.84 -5.68 44.66
C LEU A 58 11.53 -6.38 45.08
N SER A 59 11.62 -7.37 45.99
CA SER A 59 10.47 -8.15 46.50
C SER A 59 9.43 -7.28 47.25
N SER A 60 9.76 -6.04 47.61
CA SER A 60 8.86 -5.08 48.25
C SER A 60 8.09 -4.18 47.26
N LEU A 61 8.33 -4.28 45.95
CA LEU A 61 7.67 -3.49 44.94
C LEU A 61 6.30 -4.07 44.57
N PRO A 62 5.29 -3.21 44.28
CA PRO A 62 3.99 -3.69 43.87
C PRO A 62 4.08 -4.40 42.52
N GLU A 63 3.38 -5.54 42.37
CA GLU A 63 3.35 -6.39 41.16
C GLU A 63 2.70 -5.68 39.94
N GLU A 64 2.01 -4.59 40.13
CA GLU A 64 1.27 -3.86 39.09
C GLU A 64 2.16 -2.91 38.25
N SER A 65 3.48 -2.86 38.44
CA SER A 65 4.32 -1.98 37.63
C SER A 65 4.54 -2.57 36.23
N SER A 66 4.06 -1.85 35.19
CA SER A 66 4.35 -2.14 33.76
C SER A 66 5.84 -1.98 33.41
N SER A 67 6.74 -2.22 34.37
CA SER A 67 8.18 -2.03 34.26
C SER A 67 8.87 -3.37 34.05
N LEU A 68 9.99 -3.37 33.37
CA LEU A 68 10.83 -4.52 33.15
C LEU A 68 12.01 -4.49 34.13
N PHE A 69 12.19 -5.54 34.88
CA PHE A 69 13.38 -5.74 35.75
C PHE A 69 14.35 -6.68 35.07
N LEU A 70 15.58 -6.21 34.87
CA LEU A 70 16.64 -6.91 34.16
C LEU A 70 17.79 -7.16 35.13
N LEU A 71 18.01 -8.44 35.45
CA LEU A 71 19.08 -8.87 36.31
C LEU A 71 20.38 -9.03 35.54
N CYS A 72 21.42 -8.32 35.94
CA CYS A 72 22.77 -8.55 35.47
C CYS A 72 23.56 -9.41 36.47
N THR A 73 24.07 -10.55 36.01
CA THR A 73 24.69 -11.58 36.86
C THR A 73 25.93 -12.18 36.18
N GLU A 74 26.81 -12.80 36.95
CA GLU A 74 27.96 -13.56 36.42
C GLU A 74 27.56 -14.97 35.96
N GLU A 75 26.52 -15.56 36.59
CA GLU A 75 25.96 -16.87 36.23
C GLU A 75 24.45 -16.78 36.13
N LEU A 76 23.88 -17.32 35.05
CA LEU A 76 22.44 -17.32 34.86
C LEU A 76 21.77 -18.21 35.93
N PRO A 77 20.71 -17.75 36.62
CA PRO A 77 19.94 -18.57 37.55
C PRO A 77 19.17 -19.66 36.78
N GLU A 78 18.85 -20.77 37.47
CA GLU A 78 18.00 -21.81 36.90
C GLU A 78 16.57 -21.33 36.68
N GLU A 79 16.07 -20.47 37.58
CA GLU A 79 14.76 -19.82 37.47
C GLU A 79 14.89 -18.32 37.76
N LEU A 80 14.05 -17.53 37.13
CA LEU A 80 14.04 -16.09 37.34
C LEU A 80 13.45 -15.75 38.73
N PRO A 81 14.20 -15.03 39.57
CA PRO A 81 13.66 -14.61 40.86
C PRO A 81 12.63 -13.48 40.68
N ALA A 82 11.46 -13.58 41.29
CA ALA A 82 10.47 -12.50 41.23
C ALA A 82 11.00 -11.22 41.90
N PRO A 83 10.75 -10.01 41.31
CA PRO A 83 9.98 -9.69 40.10
C PRO A 83 10.82 -9.57 38.82
N VAL A 84 12.00 -10.18 38.75
CA VAL A 84 12.89 -10.13 37.59
C VAL A 84 12.23 -10.75 36.38
N SER A 85 12.26 -10.04 35.27
CA SER A 85 11.65 -10.48 34.01
C SER A 85 12.66 -11.09 33.02
N ILE A 86 13.92 -10.68 33.09
CA ILE A 86 15.01 -11.15 32.23
C ILE A 86 16.32 -11.18 33.05
N ALA A 87 17.09 -12.24 32.90
CA ALA A 87 18.45 -12.30 33.43
C ALA A 87 19.48 -12.33 32.28
N VAL A 88 20.56 -11.57 32.44
CA VAL A 88 21.61 -11.40 31.42
C VAL A 88 22.95 -11.71 32.05
N LYS A 89 23.72 -12.65 31.47
CA LYS A 89 25.08 -12.96 31.89
C LYS A 89 26.05 -11.90 31.39
N SER A 90 26.16 -10.78 32.13
CA SER A 90 27.09 -9.67 31.82
C SER A 90 27.12 -8.65 32.96
N SER A 91 28.06 -7.72 32.91
CA SER A 91 28.12 -6.62 33.87
C SER A 91 27.00 -5.59 33.59
N VAL A 92 26.53 -4.94 34.65
CA VAL A 92 25.51 -3.87 34.57
C VAL A 92 25.90 -2.78 33.58
N SER A 93 27.17 -2.38 33.59
CA SER A 93 27.67 -1.31 32.70
C SER A 93 27.62 -1.69 31.22
N ALA A 94 27.96 -2.94 30.88
CA ALA A 94 27.92 -3.42 29.49
C ALA A 94 26.47 -3.51 28.99
N VAL A 95 25.58 -4.06 29.78
CA VAL A 95 24.15 -4.17 29.44
C VAL A 95 23.50 -2.78 29.35
N PHE A 96 23.84 -1.88 30.29
CA PHE A 96 23.32 -0.50 30.25
C PHE A 96 23.75 0.24 28.99
N SER A 97 25.04 0.17 28.64
CA SER A 97 25.55 0.80 27.42
C SER A 97 24.92 0.24 26.17
N PHE A 98 24.74 -1.08 26.07
CA PHE A 98 24.05 -1.74 24.98
C PHE A 98 22.59 -1.25 24.84
N LEU A 99 21.85 -1.20 25.95
CA LEU A 99 20.46 -0.72 25.95
C LEU A 99 20.37 0.76 25.59
N GLN A 100 21.29 1.61 26.08
CA GLN A 100 21.33 3.03 25.70
C GLN A 100 21.51 3.19 24.20
N GLU A 101 22.45 2.46 23.60
CA GLU A 101 22.67 2.49 22.14
C GLU A 101 21.46 1.96 21.37
N LEU A 102 20.85 0.87 21.86
CA LEU A 102 19.63 0.32 21.28
C LEU A 102 18.50 1.36 21.27
N PHE A 103 18.15 1.93 22.43
CA PHE A 103 17.09 2.94 22.53
C PHE A 103 17.40 4.18 21.68
N TRP A 104 18.67 4.61 21.64
CA TRP A 104 19.08 5.75 20.82
C TRP A 104 18.89 5.48 19.32
N THR A 105 19.26 4.30 18.86
CA THR A 105 19.11 3.88 17.46
C THR A 105 17.64 3.92 17.01
N TYR A 106 16.74 3.31 17.79
CA TYR A 106 15.31 3.29 17.46
C TYR A 106 14.63 4.65 17.64
N ASP A 107 15.08 5.47 18.59
CA ASP A 107 14.58 6.85 18.76
C ASP A 107 15.03 7.75 17.60
N SER A 108 16.26 7.59 17.13
CA SER A 108 16.79 8.29 15.95
C SER A 108 16.02 7.90 14.69
N TRP A 109 15.80 6.59 14.47
CA TRP A 109 15.00 6.10 13.35
C TRP A 109 13.56 6.64 13.39
N GLN A 110 12.91 6.63 14.55
CA GLN A 110 11.57 7.22 14.71
C GLN A 110 11.57 8.71 14.31
N LYS A 111 12.55 9.50 14.77
CA LYS A 111 12.67 10.92 14.45
C LYS A 111 12.89 11.14 12.95
N GLU A 112 13.75 10.35 12.33
CA GLU A 112 14.04 10.43 10.89
C GLU A 112 12.80 10.11 10.05
N LEU A 113 12.02 9.08 10.42
CA LEU A 113 10.77 8.75 9.76
C LEU A 113 9.72 9.87 9.92
N MET A 114 9.58 10.41 11.13
CA MET A 114 8.66 11.53 11.38
C MET A 114 9.06 12.77 10.57
N GLN A 115 10.36 13.08 10.48
CA GLN A 115 10.87 14.19 9.68
C GLN A 115 10.62 13.94 8.18
N ALA A 116 10.96 12.75 7.68
CA ALA A 116 10.70 12.36 6.30
C ALA A 116 9.22 12.45 5.93
N ARG A 117 8.32 12.08 6.86
CA ARG A 117 6.87 12.26 6.70
C ARG A 117 6.48 13.74 6.60
N LEU A 118 7.00 14.60 7.48
CA LEU A 118 6.73 16.05 7.46
C LEU A 118 7.24 16.70 6.18
N ASP A 119 8.38 16.24 5.68
CA ASP A 119 8.97 16.70 4.42
C ASP A 119 8.26 16.13 3.17
N GLY A 120 7.24 15.30 3.32
CA GLY A 120 6.50 14.70 2.22
C GLY A 120 7.33 13.73 1.37
N LYS A 121 8.31 13.05 1.97
CA LYS A 121 9.16 12.08 1.25
C LYS A 121 8.34 10.89 0.77
N SER A 122 8.85 10.22 -0.28
CA SER A 122 8.19 9.06 -0.89
C SER A 122 8.19 7.84 0.03
N ILE A 123 7.26 6.90 -0.21
CA ILE A 123 7.22 5.61 0.50
C ILE A 123 8.52 4.85 0.33
N GLN A 124 9.11 4.87 -0.89
CA GLN A 124 10.42 4.29 -1.16
C GLN A 124 11.50 4.83 -0.23
N HIS A 125 11.47 6.13 0.08
CA HIS A 125 12.43 6.75 1.01
C HIS A 125 12.22 6.25 2.44
N LEU A 126 10.97 6.10 2.89
CA LEU A 126 10.65 5.56 4.22
C LEU A 126 11.12 4.11 4.36
N LEU A 127 10.95 3.27 3.32
CA LEU A 127 11.47 1.91 3.32
C LEU A 127 13.00 1.88 3.39
N ASN A 128 13.68 2.73 2.61
CA ASN A 128 15.15 2.81 2.61
C ASN A 128 15.70 3.23 3.98
N LEU A 129 15.05 4.16 4.69
CA LEU A 129 15.42 4.55 6.07
C LEU A 129 15.22 3.40 7.07
N SER A 130 14.25 2.52 6.80
CA SER A 130 13.89 1.42 7.70
C SER A 130 14.70 0.14 7.46
N LEU A 131 15.29 -0.01 6.28
CA LEU A 131 16.04 -1.21 5.90
C LEU A 131 17.16 -1.57 6.89
N PRO A 132 18.02 -0.62 7.38
CA PRO A 132 19.06 -0.94 8.35
C PRO A 132 18.52 -1.37 9.73
N VAL A 133 17.30 -0.97 10.06
CA VAL A 133 16.64 -1.27 11.35
C VAL A 133 16.13 -2.70 11.40
N PHE A 134 15.51 -3.16 10.30
CA PHE A 134 14.95 -4.49 10.19
C PHE A 134 15.96 -5.54 9.69
N ALA A 135 16.96 -5.11 8.90
CA ALA A 135 17.94 -6.00 8.25
C ALA A 135 17.31 -7.12 7.38
N HIS A 136 16.04 -6.96 7.04
CA HIS A 136 15.24 -7.83 6.17
C HIS A 136 14.61 -7.00 5.04
N PRO A 137 14.36 -7.58 3.86
CA PRO A 137 13.70 -6.87 2.78
C PRO A 137 12.29 -6.40 3.16
N LEU A 138 11.98 -5.17 2.81
CA LEU A 138 10.69 -4.50 3.04
C LEU A 138 9.99 -4.29 1.70
N MET A 139 8.69 -4.53 1.66
CA MET A 139 7.88 -4.32 0.47
C MET A 139 6.49 -3.79 0.83
N VAL A 140 6.00 -2.82 0.06
CA VAL A 140 4.61 -2.37 0.10
C VAL A 140 3.92 -2.80 -1.16
N VAL A 141 2.82 -3.53 -1.03
CA VAL A 141 2.01 -4.03 -2.13
C VAL A 141 0.57 -3.53 -2.02
N GLY A 142 -0.08 -3.31 -3.15
CA GLY A 142 -1.53 -3.16 -3.22
C GLY A 142 -2.25 -4.47 -2.90
N MET A 143 -3.55 -4.41 -2.60
CA MET A 143 -4.37 -5.63 -2.44
C MET A 143 -4.55 -6.40 -3.74
N ASP A 144 -4.20 -5.80 -4.88
CA ASP A 144 -4.07 -6.41 -6.21
C ASP A 144 -2.67 -6.98 -6.48
N PHE A 145 -1.81 -7.01 -5.44
CA PHE A 145 -0.41 -7.46 -5.47
C PHE A 145 0.54 -6.58 -6.32
N SER A 146 0.10 -5.41 -6.76
CA SER A 146 1.01 -4.44 -7.39
C SER A 146 2.06 -3.96 -6.39
N ILE A 147 3.34 -3.94 -6.79
CA ILE A 147 4.42 -3.44 -5.95
C ILE A 147 4.40 -1.91 -6.00
N ILE A 148 4.20 -1.28 -4.85
CA ILE A 148 4.21 0.18 -4.69
C ILE A 148 5.62 0.69 -4.42
N ALA A 149 6.33 0.01 -3.52
CA ALA A 149 7.71 0.31 -3.15
C ALA A 149 8.37 -0.92 -2.53
N ALA A 150 9.69 -1.02 -2.68
CA ALA A 150 10.46 -2.12 -2.12
C ALA A 150 11.88 -1.70 -1.76
N ALA A 151 12.44 -2.23 -0.66
CA ALA A 151 13.81 -1.98 -0.23
C ALA A 151 14.49 -3.28 0.21
N SER A 152 15.71 -3.50 -0.26
CA SER A 152 16.55 -4.65 0.10
C SER A 152 18.02 -4.25 0.07
N GLU A 153 18.84 -4.90 0.90
CA GLU A 153 20.30 -4.79 0.83
C GLU A 153 20.84 -5.41 -0.47
N GLU A 154 20.17 -6.44 -0.99
CA GLU A 154 20.50 -7.07 -2.27
C GLU A 154 19.55 -6.57 -3.37
N PRO A 155 20.00 -5.71 -4.29
CA PRO A 155 19.15 -5.20 -5.37
C PRO A 155 18.54 -6.28 -6.27
N SER A 156 19.21 -7.45 -6.37
CA SER A 156 18.74 -8.62 -7.13
C SER A 156 17.65 -9.42 -6.42
N PHE A 157 17.35 -9.10 -5.16
CA PHE A 157 16.36 -9.83 -4.36
C PHE A 157 14.92 -9.57 -4.81
N PHE A 158 14.61 -8.34 -5.23
CA PHE A 158 13.30 -8.08 -5.81
C PHE A 158 13.30 -8.48 -7.27
N PRO A 159 12.76 -9.59 -7.54
CA PRO A 159 12.79 -10.13 -8.85
C PRO A 159 11.65 -9.53 -9.66
N GLU A 160 11.97 -9.08 -10.76
CA GLU A 160 11.46 -9.76 -11.94
C GLU A 160 11.11 -11.25 -11.68
N LYS A 161 11.66 -11.89 -10.68
CA LYS A 161 11.56 -13.32 -10.36
C LYS A 161 10.53 -13.74 -9.33
N VAL A 162 10.08 -12.91 -8.37
CA VAL A 162 8.97 -13.26 -7.44
C VAL A 162 7.63 -12.75 -7.96
N PHE A 163 7.65 -11.62 -8.66
CA PHE A 163 6.48 -11.01 -9.29
C PHE A 163 6.79 -10.65 -10.75
N GLY A 164 7.75 -11.37 -11.36
CA GLY A 164 8.08 -11.22 -12.75
C GLY A 164 6.88 -11.52 -13.63
N SER A 165 6.67 -10.80 -14.68
CA SER A 165 5.54 -10.68 -15.59
C SER A 165 4.19 -11.15 -15.01
N LEU A 166 3.13 -10.42 -15.22
CA LEU A 166 1.76 -10.76 -14.79
C LEU A 166 1.39 -12.25 -15.07
N ASP A 167 1.95 -12.84 -16.11
CA ASP A 167 1.72 -14.24 -16.47
C ASP A 167 2.36 -15.25 -15.52
N ALA A 168 3.53 -14.95 -14.96
CA ALA A 168 4.20 -15.86 -14.01
C ALA A 168 3.60 -15.78 -12.60
N THR A 169 3.01 -14.63 -12.23
CA THR A 169 2.40 -14.41 -10.93
C THR A 169 0.93 -14.79 -10.88
N ARG A 170 0.24 -14.84 -12.01
CA ARG A 170 -1.19 -15.13 -12.08
C ARG A 170 -1.60 -16.46 -11.39
N PRO A 171 -0.88 -17.60 -11.56
CA PRO A 171 -1.19 -18.84 -10.83
C PRO A 171 -1.01 -18.68 -9.31
N LEU A 172 0.03 -17.96 -8.86
CA LEU A 172 0.28 -17.69 -7.45
C LEU A 172 -0.81 -16.77 -6.87
N LEU A 173 -1.22 -15.74 -7.60
CA LEU A 173 -2.27 -14.82 -7.21
C LEU A 173 -3.62 -15.53 -7.08
N LEU A 174 -3.95 -16.40 -8.02
CA LEU A 174 -5.17 -17.20 -7.95
C LEU A 174 -5.13 -18.14 -6.74
N SER A 175 -4.01 -18.85 -6.51
CA SER A 175 -3.88 -19.73 -5.34
C SER A 175 -3.94 -18.98 -4.02
N LEU A 176 -3.39 -17.75 -3.95
CA LEU A 176 -3.48 -16.90 -2.77
C LEU A 176 -4.91 -16.40 -2.51
N THR A 177 -5.61 -15.96 -3.55
CA THR A 177 -7.00 -15.46 -3.39
C THR A 177 -7.99 -16.56 -3.02
N GLU A 178 -7.70 -17.81 -3.38
CA GLU A 178 -8.48 -19.00 -3.00
C GLU A 178 -8.09 -19.59 -1.63
N SER A 179 -6.96 -19.16 -1.07
CA SER A 179 -6.47 -19.65 0.23
C SER A 179 -7.31 -19.13 1.40
N SER A 180 -7.72 -20.04 2.28
CA SER A 180 -8.41 -19.69 3.54
C SER A 180 -7.54 -18.87 4.47
N GLU A 181 -6.21 -19.09 4.45
CA GLU A 181 -5.24 -18.32 5.23
C GLU A 181 -5.18 -16.87 4.77
N TYR A 182 -5.17 -16.62 3.45
CA TYR A 182 -5.19 -15.27 2.92
C TYR A 182 -6.51 -14.55 3.25
N ALA A 183 -7.63 -15.24 3.12
CA ALA A 183 -8.95 -14.69 3.45
C ALA A 183 -9.05 -14.28 4.92
N SER A 184 -8.46 -15.07 5.85
CA SER A 184 -8.49 -14.80 7.29
C SER A 184 -7.69 -13.55 7.71
N VAL A 185 -6.64 -13.18 6.96
CA VAL A 185 -5.75 -12.05 7.28
C VAL A 185 -6.02 -10.81 6.42
N ARG A 186 -6.97 -10.87 5.52
CA ARG A 186 -7.24 -9.81 4.55
C ARG A 186 -7.60 -8.48 5.21
N ASP A 187 -8.42 -8.54 6.24
CA ASP A 187 -8.95 -7.36 6.95
C ASP A 187 -8.52 -7.36 8.43
N LEU A 188 -7.41 -8.05 8.75
CA LEU A 188 -6.89 -8.13 10.11
C LEU A 188 -6.21 -6.80 10.48
N ASP A 189 -6.55 -6.28 11.66
CA ASP A 189 -5.88 -5.14 12.25
C ASP A 189 -4.60 -5.57 12.98
N GLY A 190 -3.59 -4.71 12.96
CA GLY A 190 -2.29 -4.98 13.55
C GLY A 190 -1.38 -5.84 12.67
N TRP A 191 -0.24 -6.24 13.23
CA TRP A 191 0.69 -7.11 12.54
C TRP A 191 0.29 -8.59 12.66
N PHE A 192 0.65 -9.38 11.67
CA PHE A 192 0.46 -10.83 11.64
C PHE A 192 1.58 -11.52 10.87
N ARG A 193 1.83 -12.78 11.19
CA ARG A 193 2.75 -13.63 10.44
C ARG A 193 2.00 -14.34 9.33
N PHE A 194 2.52 -14.23 8.10
CA PHE A 194 2.03 -14.99 6.96
C PHE A 194 2.97 -16.17 6.70
N PRO A 195 2.43 -17.40 6.57
CA PRO A 195 3.22 -18.61 6.53
C PRO A 195 4.00 -18.80 5.22
N ASP A 196 5.16 -19.45 5.32
CA ASP A 196 6.06 -19.71 4.19
C ASP A 196 5.52 -20.74 3.19
N HIS A 197 4.71 -21.69 3.64
CA HIS A 197 4.16 -22.74 2.77
C HIS A 197 3.20 -22.21 1.71
N VAL A 198 2.63 -21.01 1.89
CA VAL A 198 1.71 -20.38 0.94
C VAL A 198 2.46 -19.59 -0.13
N THR A 199 3.50 -18.83 0.27
CA THR A 199 4.23 -17.92 -0.63
C THR A 199 5.64 -18.38 -0.95
N GLY A 200 6.12 -19.46 -0.32
CA GLY A 200 7.50 -19.93 -0.39
C GLY A 200 8.46 -19.11 0.50
N LEU A 201 7.99 -18.07 1.18
CA LEU A 201 8.78 -17.19 2.04
C LEU A 201 7.91 -16.67 3.18
N GLY A 202 8.33 -16.91 4.43
CA GLY A 202 7.65 -16.35 5.61
C GLY A 202 7.73 -14.84 5.63
N SER A 203 6.74 -14.19 6.22
CA SER A 203 6.75 -12.73 6.34
C SER A 203 5.97 -12.25 7.56
N LEU A 204 6.36 -11.11 8.14
CA LEU A 204 5.50 -10.30 8.99
C LEU A 204 4.80 -9.25 8.13
N CYS A 205 3.51 -9.09 8.34
CA CYS A 205 2.64 -8.26 7.53
C CYS A 205 1.85 -7.29 8.39
N VAL A 206 1.54 -6.12 7.83
CA VAL A 206 0.57 -5.14 8.36
C VAL A 206 -0.31 -4.66 7.23
N ASN A 207 -1.63 -4.73 7.42
CA ASN A 207 -2.57 -4.14 6.48
C ASN A 207 -2.67 -2.62 6.69
N ILE A 208 -2.59 -1.87 5.60
CA ILE A 208 -2.75 -0.41 5.61
C ILE A 208 -4.12 -0.10 5.03
N THR A 209 -5.00 0.45 5.86
CA THR A 209 -6.38 0.73 5.51
C THR A 209 -6.55 2.11 4.89
N GLN A 210 -7.44 2.23 3.90
CA GLN A 210 -7.94 3.49 3.37
C GLN A 210 -9.47 3.47 3.36
N HIS A 211 -10.10 4.52 3.87
CA HIS A 211 -11.56 4.62 3.94
C HIS A 211 -12.24 3.40 4.59
N GLY A 212 -11.58 2.80 5.60
CA GLY A 212 -12.11 1.64 6.33
C GLY A 212 -11.99 0.30 5.62
N GLN A 213 -11.22 0.21 4.54
CA GLN A 213 -10.89 -1.04 3.83
C GLN A 213 -9.39 -1.20 3.68
N SER A 214 -8.90 -2.43 3.74
CA SER A 214 -7.50 -2.74 3.47
C SER A 214 -7.16 -2.41 2.02
N ALA A 215 -6.28 -1.43 1.81
CA ALA A 215 -5.88 -0.94 0.49
C ALA A 215 -4.49 -1.44 0.10
N TYR A 216 -3.58 -1.50 1.07
CA TYR A 216 -2.20 -1.90 0.88
C TYR A 216 -1.77 -2.83 2.01
N ARG A 217 -0.64 -3.51 1.79
CA ARG A 217 0.02 -4.36 2.79
C ARG A 217 1.50 -4.06 2.81
N LEU A 218 2.03 -3.81 4.01
CA LEU A 218 3.46 -3.76 4.27
C LEU A 218 3.93 -5.16 4.65
N LEU A 219 5.00 -5.63 4.01
CA LEU A 219 5.60 -6.94 4.26
C LEU A 219 7.07 -6.75 4.68
N LEU A 220 7.46 -7.50 5.69
CA LEU A 220 8.84 -7.74 6.10
C LEU A 220 9.16 -9.20 5.80
N LEU A 221 10.09 -9.47 4.88
CA LEU A 221 10.30 -10.78 4.30
C LEU A 221 11.39 -11.56 5.03
N ASP A 222 11.09 -12.79 5.46
CA ASP A 222 12.00 -13.66 6.21
C ASP A 222 12.98 -14.40 5.30
N THR A 223 13.98 -13.69 4.80
CA THR A 223 14.97 -14.25 3.87
C THR A 223 16.06 -15.09 4.55
N LYS A 224 16.34 -14.77 5.81
CA LYS A 224 17.41 -15.40 6.61
C LYS A 224 16.89 -16.49 7.54
N LYS A 225 15.57 -16.65 7.66
CA LYS A 225 14.84 -17.55 8.58
C LYS A 225 15.12 -17.24 10.06
N ASP A 226 15.31 -15.97 10.39
CA ASP A 226 15.58 -15.46 11.72
C ASP A 226 14.65 -14.31 12.13
N LEU A 227 13.61 -14.04 11.35
CA LEU A 227 12.64 -12.98 11.61
C LEU A 227 11.82 -13.27 12.88
N SER A 228 11.91 -12.37 13.85
CA SER A 228 11.22 -12.46 15.12
C SER A 228 9.86 -11.77 15.14
N ASP A 229 8.85 -12.40 15.73
CA ASP A 229 7.54 -11.78 15.98
C ASP A 229 7.64 -10.51 16.84
N SER A 230 8.71 -10.42 17.63
CA SER A 230 8.97 -9.23 18.45
C SER A 230 9.21 -7.94 17.64
N GLU A 231 9.45 -8.03 16.32
CA GLU A 231 9.61 -6.88 15.42
C GLU A 231 8.27 -6.34 14.88
N GLY A 232 7.16 -7.04 15.14
CA GLY A 232 5.84 -6.68 14.63
C GLY A 232 5.39 -5.27 15.00
N PHE A 233 5.63 -4.82 16.25
CA PHE A 233 5.25 -3.46 16.66
C PHE A 233 6.04 -2.35 15.94
N LEU A 234 7.29 -2.62 15.54
CA LEU A 234 8.08 -1.70 14.71
C LEU A 234 7.50 -1.60 13.30
N LEU A 235 7.03 -2.75 12.77
CA LEU A 235 6.39 -2.81 11.47
C LEU A 235 5.05 -2.06 11.47
N GLU A 236 4.27 -2.14 12.56
CA GLU A 236 3.06 -1.33 12.73
C GLU A 236 3.36 0.17 12.71
N PHE A 237 4.40 0.59 13.44
CA PHE A 237 4.82 1.99 13.43
C PHE A 237 5.21 2.46 12.03
N LEU A 238 5.98 1.65 11.28
CA LEU A 238 6.34 1.96 9.89
C LEU A 238 5.09 2.02 9.00
N ALA A 239 4.14 1.09 9.17
CA ALA A 239 2.88 1.08 8.42
C ALA A 239 2.04 2.34 8.67
N GLU A 240 2.02 2.85 9.91
CA GLU A 240 1.39 4.12 10.25
C GLU A 240 2.05 5.30 9.51
N MET A 241 3.39 5.34 9.48
CA MET A 241 4.12 6.39 8.74
C MET A 241 3.82 6.32 7.22
N ILE A 242 3.76 5.13 6.66
CA ILE A 242 3.41 4.90 5.25
C ILE A 242 1.94 5.28 4.98
N HIS A 243 1.01 4.93 5.86
CA HIS A 243 -0.39 5.35 5.75
C HIS A 243 -0.51 6.88 5.67
N HIS A 244 0.19 7.60 6.53
CA HIS A 244 0.24 9.04 6.48
C HIS A 244 0.88 9.59 5.19
N ALA A 245 1.92 8.91 4.66
CA ALA A 245 2.52 9.30 3.38
C ALA A 245 1.53 9.12 2.21
N PHE A 246 0.71 8.07 2.22
CA PHE A 246 -0.38 7.92 1.26
C PHE A 246 -1.40 9.06 1.36
N LEU A 247 -1.85 9.38 2.57
CA LEU A 247 -2.77 10.50 2.79
C LEU A 247 -2.18 11.83 2.35
N HIS A 248 -0.91 12.08 2.67
CA HIS A 248 -0.21 13.31 2.29
C HIS A 248 0.00 13.42 0.78
N ASN A 249 0.36 12.32 0.11
CA ASN A 249 0.47 12.26 -1.35
C ASN A 249 -0.89 12.46 -2.03
N VAL A 250 -1.97 11.93 -1.44
CA VAL A 250 -3.34 12.23 -1.87
C VAL A 250 -3.66 13.70 -1.62
N MET A 251 -3.28 14.29 -0.49
CA MET A 251 -3.51 15.69 -0.17
C MET A 251 -2.59 16.67 -0.92
N GLN A 252 -1.35 16.29 -1.25
CA GLN A 252 -0.46 17.13 -2.08
C GLN A 252 -0.80 17.05 -3.58
N LYS A 253 -1.30 15.90 -4.05
CA LYS A 253 -1.99 15.81 -5.34
C LYS A 253 -3.33 16.55 -5.31
N THR A 254 -3.88 16.80 -4.16
CA THR A 254 -5.01 17.66 -3.86
C THR A 254 -4.56 18.90 -3.07
N SER A 255 -3.78 19.78 -3.69
CA SER A 255 -4.13 21.20 -3.53
C SER A 255 -5.60 21.26 -3.91
N PRO A 256 -6.55 21.59 -3.01
CA PRO A 256 -7.99 21.36 -3.23
C PRO A 256 -8.56 22.07 -4.48
N ALA A 257 -7.79 22.91 -5.12
CA ALA A 257 -8.20 23.68 -6.27
C ALA A 257 -7.72 23.15 -7.64
N GLN A 258 -6.71 22.26 -7.76
CA GLN A 258 -6.00 22.12 -9.02
C GLN A 258 -5.38 20.77 -9.36
N SER A 259 -5.81 19.62 -8.85
CA SER A 259 -5.35 18.36 -9.43
C SER A 259 -6.04 18.15 -10.79
N LEU A 260 -5.30 17.69 -11.78
CA LEU A 260 -5.84 17.39 -13.11
C LEU A 260 -7.07 16.46 -13.03
N HIS A 261 -7.02 15.44 -12.17
CA HIS A 261 -8.15 14.52 -11.91
C HIS A 261 -9.40 15.27 -11.45
N THR A 262 -9.26 16.20 -10.48
CA THR A 262 -10.39 16.98 -9.95
C THR A 262 -11.01 17.85 -11.02
N VAL A 263 -10.18 18.45 -11.87
CA VAL A 263 -10.67 19.31 -12.97
C VAL A 263 -11.34 18.47 -14.05
N LEU A 264 -10.77 17.31 -14.40
CA LEU A 264 -11.37 16.38 -15.36
C LEU A 264 -12.69 15.80 -14.83
N LEU A 265 -12.78 15.45 -13.55
CA LEU A 265 -14.04 15.03 -12.92
C LEU A 265 -15.13 16.10 -13.02
N ARG A 266 -14.78 17.37 -12.78
CA ARG A 266 -15.72 18.49 -12.97
C ARG A 266 -16.16 18.64 -14.43
N ALA A 267 -15.26 18.37 -15.38
CA ALA A 267 -15.59 18.38 -16.80
C ALA A 267 -16.64 17.29 -17.20
N LEU A 268 -16.77 16.23 -16.41
CA LEU A 268 -17.76 15.16 -16.61
C LEU A 268 -19.13 15.47 -16.01
N ASP A 269 -19.22 16.39 -15.05
CA ASP A 269 -20.47 16.75 -14.39
C ASP A 269 -21.43 17.49 -15.33
N ASP A 270 -22.74 17.27 -15.14
CA ASP A 270 -23.80 17.80 -15.98
C ASP A 270 -24.07 19.31 -15.78
N ARG A 271 -23.43 19.91 -14.81
CA ARG A 271 -23.67 21.30 -14.46
C ARG A 271 -22.85 22.22 -15.35
N MET A 272 -23.44 22.65 -16.45
CA MET A 272 -22.87 23.59 -17.43
C MET A 272 -22.35 24.92 -16.83
N ALA A 273 -22.54 25.16 -15.55
CA ALA A 273 -22.30 26.47 -14.93
C ALA A 273 -20.82 26.89 -14.88
N ASP A 274 -19.85 25.99 -15.18
CA ASP A 274 -18.44 26.29 -14.88
C ASP A 274 -17.44 25.89 -15.98
N TYR A 275 -17.90 25.77 -17.23
CA TYR A 275 -17.03 25.38 -18.35
C TYR A 275 -15.79 26.26 -18.50
N ILE A 276 -15.95 27.59 -18.32
CA ILE A 276 -14.83 28.55 -18.43
C ILE A 276 -13.78 28.29 -17.37
N ALA A 277 -14.21 28.07 -16.12
CA ALA A 277 -13.31 27.78 -15.02
C ALA A 277 -12.60 26.43 -15.19
N VAL A 278 -13.30 25.39 -15.67
CA VAL A 278 -12.72 24.09 -16.00
C VAL A 278 -11.68 24.23 -17.13
N SER A 279 -12.00 24.97 -18.19
CA SER A 279 -11.08 25.19 -19.32
C SER A 279 -9.84 25.96 -18.87
N GLN A 280 -9.98 27.02 -18.08
CA GLN A 280 -8.85 27.78 -17.54
C GLN A 280 -7.98 26.95 -16.61
N ALA A 281 -8.60 26.10 -15.77
CA ALA A 281 -7.87 25.21 -14.89
C ALA A 281 -7.09 24.12 -15.67
N LEU A 282 -7.67 23.57 -16.73
CA LEU A 282 -6.98 22.62 -17.63
C LEU A 282 -5.81 23.28 -18.35
N ASP A 283 -6.02 24.51 -18.87
CA ASP A 283 -4.97 25.30 -19.53
C ASP A 283 -3.79 25.56 -18.57
N ALA A 284 -4.06 25.90 -17.31
CA ALA A 284 -3.04 26.10 -16.28
C ALA A 284 -2.26 24.82 -15.94
N LEU A 285 -2.86 23.64 -16.14
CA LEU A 285 -2.24 22.33 -15.95
C LEU A 285 -1.56 21.80 -17.23
N GLY A 286 -1.43 22.61 -18.27
CA GLY A 286 -0.79 22.25 -19.54
C GLY A 286 -1.67 21.45 -20.49
N TRP A 287 -2.95 21.26 -20.17
CA TRP A 287 -3.95 20.65 -21.05
C TRP A 287 -4.71 21.75 -21.77
N HIS A 288 -4.34 22.04 -23.01
CA HIS A 288 -4.83 23.22 -23.74
C HIS A 288 -6.03 22.93 -24.63
N SER A 289 -6.88 23.93 -24.83
CA SER A 289 -8.07 23.85 -25.70
C SER A 289 -7.78 23.50 -27.15
N ARG A 290 -6.55 23.70 -27.62
CA ARG A 290 -6.07 23.33 -28.97
C ARG A 290 -5.56 21.88 -29.07
N HIS A 291 -5.39 21.18 -27.94
CA HIS A 291 -4.90 19.81 -27.94
C HIS A 291 -5.97 18.82 -28.37
N THR A 292 -5.53 17.67 -28.86
CA THR A 292 -6.38 16.55 -29.26
C THR A 292 -6.47 15.56 -28.11
N TYR A 293 -7.70 15.20 -27.75
CA TYR A 293 -8.01 14.29 -26.65
C TYR A 293 -8.75 13.05 -27.16
N CYS A 294 -8.60 11.94 -26.46
CA CYS A 294 -9.51 10.80 -26.52
C CYS A 294 -9.77 10.25 -25.10
N CYS A 295 -10.84 9.48 -24.97
CA CYS A 295 -11.25 8.89 -23.69
C CYS A 295 -11.37 7.39 -23.82
N LEU A 296 -10.85 6.68 -22.85
CA LEU A 296 -11.05 5.26 -22.61
C LEU A 296 -11.96 5.10 -21.39
N TYR A 297 -12.89 4.17 -21.45
CA TYR A 297 -13.67 3.71 -20.32
C TYR A 297 -13.48 2.19 -20.14
N LEU A 298 -12.93 1.79 -19.01
CA LEU A 298 -12.73 0.39 -18.62
C LEU A 298 -13.83 -0.04 -17.65
N GLN A 299 -14.42 -1.19 -17.90
CA GLN A 299 -15.36 -1.81 -16.98
C GLN A 299 -14.60 -2.67 -15.97
N LEU A 300 -14.82 -2.40 -14.70
CA LEU A 300 -14.33 -3.23 -13.61
C LEU A 300 -15.35 -4.31 -13.27
N SER A 301 -14.87 -5.51 -12.98
CA SER A 301 -15.72 -6.55 -12.39
C SER A 301 -16.08 -6.19 -10.94
N ASP A 302 -17.11 -6.83 -10.39
CA ASP A 302 -17.46 -6.65 -8.97
C ASP A 302 -16.32 -7.06 -8.02
N MET A 303 -15.49 -8.02 -8.44
CA MET A 303 -14.31 -8.45 -7.70
C MET A 303 -13.20 -7.39 -7.74
N ASP A 304 -12.97 -6.78 -8.91
CA ASP A 304 -11.97 -5.71 -9.07
C ASP A 304 -12.34 -4.47 -8.26
N GLN A 305 -13.64 -4.13 -8.23
CA GLN A 305 -14.13 -3.02 -7.40
C GLN A 305 -13.90 -3.28 -5.90
N LYS A 306 -14.14 -4.51 -5.43
CA LYS A 306 -13.90 -4.91 -4.03
C LYS A 306 -12.41 -4.95 -3.67
N ASN A 307 -11.55 -5.26 -4.63
CA ASN A 307 -10.11 -5.39 -4.41
C ASN A 307 -9.34 -4.07 -4.60
N LEU A 308 -10.02 -2.93 -4.78
CA LEU A 308 -9.41 -1.61 -5.03
C LEU A 308 -8.44 -1.57 -6.24
N THR A 309 -8.59 -2.51 -7.17
CA THR A 309 -7.76 -2.65 -8.38
C THR A 309 -7.81 -1.39 -9.26
N ALA A 310 -8.89 -0.61 -9.16
CA ALA A 310 -9.08 0.61 -9.94
C ALA A 310 -7.92 1.61 -9.84
N ASN A 311 -7.43 1.87 -8.62
CA ASN A 311 -6.33 2.84 -8.43
C ASN A 311 -5.00 2.34 -9.00
N SER A 312 -4.74 1.04 -8.92
CA SER A 312 -3.54 0.42 -9.47
C SER A 312 -3.54 0.44 -10.99
N VAL A 313 -4.70 0.16 -11.62
CA VAL A 313 -4.87 0.29 -13.07
C VAL A 313 -4.70 1.74 -13.52
N CYS A 314 -5.26 2.71 -12.79
CA CYS A 314 -5.07 4.13 -13.07
C CYS A 314 -3.58 4.52 -13.02
N ALA A 315 -2.88 4.13 -11.93
CA ALA A 315 -1.45 4.40 -11.78
C ALA A 315 -0.61 3.73 -12.88
N TYR A 316 -0.93 2.51 -13.25
CA TYR A 316 -0.28 1.80 -14.35
C TYR A 316 -0.43 2.56 -15.67
N LEU A 317 -1.66 2.96 -16.05
CA LEU A 317 -1.92 3.71 -17.28
C LEU A 317 -1.18 5.04 -17.31
N GLU A 318 -1.16 5.78 -16.20
CA GLU A 318 -0.47 7.06 -16.09
C GLU A 318 1.06 6.93 -16.14
N ASN A 319 1.62 5.82 -15.64
CA ASN A 319 3.06 5.58 -15.65
C ASN A 319 3.59 5.15 -17.01
N ILE A 320 2.79 4.40 -17.79
CA ILE A 320 3.24 3.85 -19.08
C ILE A 320 2.91 4.79 -20.23
N LEU A 321 1.84 5.59 -20.12
CA LEU A 321 1.31 6.40 -21.21
C LEU A 321 1.45 7.89 -20.90
N THR A 322 2.45 8.52 -21.49
CA THR A 322 2.64 9.98 -21.40
C THR A 322 1.39 10.72 -21.88
N GLY A 323 0.97 11.74 -21.12
CA GLY A 323 -0.24 12.49 -21.41
C GLY A 323 -1.54 11.79 -21.01
N CYS A 324 -1.47 10.68 -20.26
CA CYS A 324 -2.62 10.00 -19.68
C CYS A 324 -2.98 10.60 -18.32
N SER A 325 -4.29 10.68 -18.05
CA SER A 325 -4.84 10.94 -16.71
C SER A 325 -6.02 10.00 -16.49
N ALA A 326 -5.88 9.10 -15.50
CA ALA A 326 -6.83 8.03 -15.23
C ALA A 326 -7.36 8.09 -13.81
N PHE A 327 -8.67 7.87 -13.64
CA PHE A 327 -9.32 7.89 -12.32
C PHE A 327 -10.58 7.03 -12.30
N PRO A 328 -10.95 6.47 -11.13
CA PRO A 328 -12.21 5.74 -10.98
C PRO A 328 -13.41 6.68 -11.12
N HIS A 329 -14.39 6.30 -11.95
CA HIS A 329 -15.62 7.06 -12.13
C HIS A 329 -16.75 6.19 -12.72
N GLY A 330 -17.95 6.32 -12.19
CA GLY A 330 -19.15 5.69 -12.75
C GLY A 330 -19.14 4.15 -12.74
N GLY A 331 -18.47 3.53 -11.77
CA GLY A 331 -18.36 2.07 -11.63
C GLY A 331 -17.28 1.44 -12.53
N GLY A 332 -16.40 2.25 -13.10
CA GLY A 332 -15.28 1.82 -13.92
C GLY A 332 -14.10 2.78 -13.80
N ILE A 333 -13.17 2.70 -14.73
CA ILE A 333 -12.03 3.62 -14.85
C ILE A 333 -12.22 4.47 -16.09
N VAL A 334 -12.08 5.78 -15.93
CA VAL A 334 -11.99 6.75 -17.02
C VAL A 334 -10.53 7.15 -17.20
N ALA A 335 -10.01 7.03 -18.40
CA ALA A 335 -8.70 7.55 -18.75
C ALA A 335 -8.82 8.51 -19.94
N PHE A 336 -8.36 9.74 -19.73
CA PHE A 336 -8.19 10.71 -20.80
C PHE A 336 -6.76 10.71 -21.28
N PHE A 337 -6.59 10.73 -22.61
CA PHE A 337 -5.29 10.84 -23.25
C PHE A 337 -5.20 12.17 -23.99
N ASN A 338 -4.18 12.93 -23.68
CA ASN A 338 -3.81 14.12 -24.43
C ASN A 338 -2.81 13.72 -25.51
N LEU A 339 -3.30 13.39 -26.68
CA LEU A 339 -2.49 12.89 -27.81
C LEU A 339 -1.48 13.92 -28.34
N THR A 340 -1.65 15.20 -27.99
CA THR A 340 -0.69 16.25 -28.38
C THR A 340 0.55 16.24 -27.48
N LEU A 341 0.41 15.78 -26.23
CA LEU A 341 1.51 15.64 -25.25
C LEU A 341 2.11 14.24 -25.27
N SER A 342 1.46 13.27 -25.92
CA SER A 342 1.88 11.87 -25.96
C SER A 342 2.99 11.66 -26.97
N ASP A 343 3.89 10.70 -26.71
CA ASP A 343 4.97 10.27 -27.62
C ASP A 343 4.51 9.20 -28.62
N PHE A 344 3.19 8.94 -28.69
CA PHE A 344 2.58 7.88 -29.50
C PHE A 344 1.35 8.40 -30.25
N SER A 345 1.07 7.77 -31.40
CA SER A 345 -0.13 8.02 -32.18
C SER A 345 -1.36 7.30 -31.61
N MET A 346 -2.55 7.62 -32.13
CA MET A 346 -3.77 6.90 -31.78
C MET A 346 -3.70 5.40 -32.13
N THR A 347 -3.02 5.05 -33.21
CA THR A 347 -2.83 3.66 -33.64
C THR A 347 -1.98 2.91 -32.62
N ASP A 348 -0.84 3.50 -32.20
CA ASP A 348 0.04 2.90 -31.19
C ASP A 348 -0.65 2.76 -29.84
N LEU A 349 -1.49 3.76 -29.48
CA LEU A 349 -2.30 3.69 -28.25
C LEU A 349 -3.26 2.50 -28.31
N MET A 350 -3.96 2.34 -29.44
CA MET A 350 -4.91 1.24 -29.62
C MET A 350 -4.21 -0.12 -29.53
N GLU A 351 -3.06 -0.31 -30.17
CA GLU A 351 -2.29 -1.55 -30.12
C GLU A 351 -1.86 -1.88 -28.68
N ARG A 352 -1.29 -0.91 -27.97
CA ARG A 352 -0.90 -1.09 -26.55
C ARG A 352 -2.09 -1.44 -25.65
N MET A 353 -3.23 -0.79 -25.90
CA MET A 353 -4.43 -1.04 -25.10
C MET A 353 -5.10 -2.38 -25.42
N VAL A 354 -4.99 -2.91 -26.65
CA VAL A 354 -5.46 -4.26 -26.98
C VAL A 354 -4.75 -5.27 -26.07
N HIS A 355 -3.42 -5.25 -26.04
CA HIS A 355 -2.64 -6.16 -25.19
C HIS A 355 -3.00 -6.02 -23.72
N PHE A 356 -3.07 -4.79 -23.21
CA PHE A 356 -3.44 -4.54 -21.81
C PHE A 356 -4.82 -5.09 -21.47
N VAL A 357 -5.82 -4.86 -22.31
CA VAL A 357 -7.21 -5.27 -22.09
C VAL A 357 -7.36 -6.80 -22.19
N GLU A 358 -6.65 -7.44 -23.12
CA GLU A 358 -6.64 -8.88 -23.26
C GLU A 358 -5.98 -9.55 -22.05
N ASP A 359 -4.80 -9.08 -21.64
CA ASP A 359 -4.02 -9.60 -20.52
C ASP A 359 -4.78 -9.44 -19.17
N SER A 360 -5.40 -8.28 -18.98
CA SER A 360 -6.16 -7.99 -17.75
C SER A 360 -7.59 -8.57 -17.74
N SER A 361 -8.04 -9.17 -18.84
CA SER A 361 -9.42 -9.66 -19.01
C SER A 361 -10.51 -8.60 -18.80
N LEU A 362 -10.19 -7.32 -18.97
CA LEU A 362 -11.12 -6.20 -18.88
C LEU A 362 -11.85 -5.98 -20.21
N ASN A 363 -12.96 -5.23 -20.15
CA ASN A 363 -13.64 -4.72 -21.34
C ASN A 363 -13.45 -3.21 -21.42
N ALA A 364 -13.21 -2.70 -22.63
CA ALA A 364 -12.87 -1.31 -22.90
C ALA A 364 -13.70 -0.68 -23.99
N GLY A 365 -14.10 0.57 -23.78
CA GLY A 365 -14.70 1.39 -24.82
C GLY A 365 -13.83 2.63 -25.09
N PHE A 366 -13.63 2.96 -26.36
CA PHE A 366 -12.88 4.16 -26.79
C PHE A 366 -13.78 5.19 -27.45
N SER A 367 -13.54 6.47 -27.13
CA SER A 367 -14.16 7.59 -27.82
C SER A 367 -13.49 7.88 -29.16
N ARG A 368 -14.08 8.80 -29.92
CA ARG A 368 -13.38 9.50 -31.02
C ARG A 368 -12.34 10.47 -30.46
N CYS A 369 -11.28 10.70 -31.24
CA CYS A 369 -10.36 11.81 -31.01
C CYS A 369 -11.06 13.12 -31.34
N MET A 370 -11.00 14.10 -30.44
CA MET A 370 -11.59 15.42 -30.62
C MET A 370 -10.69 16.49 -30.04
N ASN A 371 -10.71 17.67 -30.66
CA ASN A 371 -9.99 18.83 -30.16
C ASN A 371 -10.81 19.56 -29.09
N GLY A 372 -10.11 20.04 -28.08
CA GLY A 372 -10.61 20.97 -27.08
C GLY A 372 -11.39 20.39 -25.92
N HIS A 373 -11.38 21.13 -24.83
CA HIS A 373 -11.97 20.79 -23.54
C HIS A 373 -13.50 20.56 -23.61
N MET A 374 -14.20 21.25 -24.49
CA MET A 374 -15.66 21.11 -24.66
C MET A 374 -16.10 19.69 -25.01
N ASN A 375 -15.19 18.90 -25.55
CA ASN A 375 -15.49 17.54 -25.99
C ASN A 375 -15.20 16.47 -24.96
N LEU A 376 -14.54 16.76 -23.84
CA LEU A 376 -14.15 15.76 -22.83
C LEU A 376 -15.34 14.95 -22.33
N ARG A 377 -16.43 15.61 -21.92
CA ARG A 377 -17.65 14.93 -21.50
C ARG A 377 -18.28 14.10 -22.62
N ARG A 378 -18.31 14.64 -23.82
CA ARG A 378 -18.83 13.93 -25.02
C ARG A 378 -18.00 12.69 -25.30
N GLN A 379 -16.68 12.77 -25.16
CA GLN A 379 -15.76 11.63 -25.31
C GLN A 379 -16.02 10.55 -24.25
N TYR A 380 -16.19 10.94 -22.97
CA TYR A 380 -16.56 10.00 -21.91
C TYR A 380 -17.88 9.26 -22.24
N ILE A 381 -18.91 10.00 -22.65
CA ILE A 381 -20.20 9.41 -23.03
C ILE A 381 -20.02 8.44 -24.22
N GLN A 382 -19.23 8.82 -25.23
CA GLN A 382 -18.95 7.95 -26.37
C GLN A 382 -18.21 6.68 -25.95
N ALA A 383 -17.18 6.76 -25.09
CA ALA A 383 -16.45 5.61 -24.60
C ALA A 383 -17.36 4.66 -23.81
N LYS A 384 -18.23 5.19 -22.96
CA LYS A 384 -19.21 4.42 -22.21
C LYS A 384 -20.25 3.72 -23.09
N ILE A 385 -20.78 4.42 -24.09
CA ILE A 385 -21.69 3.83 -25.09
C ILE A 385 -20.96 2.75 -25.89
N ALA A 386 -19.73 3.01 -26.31
CA ALA A 386 -18.92 2.07 -27.04
C ALA A 386 -18.75 0.77 -26.29
N LEU A 387 -18.42 0.84 -25.01
CA LEU A 387 -18.32 -0.32 -24.16
C LEU A 387 -19.66 -1.06 -24.02
N GLN A 388 -20.71 -0.36 -23.56
CA GLN A 388 -22.01 -1.00 -23.24
C GLN A 388 -22.69 -1.62 -24.45
N PHE A 389 -22.68 -0.91 -25.59
CA PHE A 389 -23.27 -1.38 -26.83
C PHE A 389 -22.39 -2.43 -27.52
N GLY A 390 -21.07 -2.19 -27.53
CA GLY A 390 -20.07 -3.06 -28.17
C GLY A 390 -20.04 -4.44 -27.52
N THR A 391 -19.96 -4.51 -26.19
CA THR A 391 -19.96 -5.78 -25.45
C THR A 391 -21.25 -6.59 -25.71
N ARG A 392 -22.40 -5.94 -25.81
CA ARG A 392 -23.67 -6.60 -26.10
C ARG A 392 -23.71 -7.14 -27.55
N LYS A 393 -23.18 -6.37 -28.51
CA LYS A 393 -23.26 -6.71 -29.96
C LYS A 393 -22.13 -7.64 -30.41
N TYR A 394 -20.96 -7.47 -29.85
CA TYR A 394 -19.72 -8.19 -30.17
C TYR A 394 -19.08 -8.77 -28.91
N PRO A 395 -19.68 -9.78 -28.28
CA PRO A 395 -19.24 -10.32 -26.97
C PRO A 395 -17.84 -10.95 -27.02
N ASP A 396 -17.40 -11.38 -28.20
CA ASP A 396 -16.07 -11.97 -28.40
C ASP A 396 -14.93 -10.92 -28.43
N LYS A 397 -15.28 -9.64 -28.56
CA LYS A 397 -14.32 -8.54 -28.54
C LYS A 397 -14.31 -7.90 -27.16
N ARG A 398 -13.14 -7.59 -26.66
CA ARG A 398 -12.96 -6.88 -25.39
C ARG A 398 -12.78 -5.38 -25.55
N MET A 399 -12.39 -4.92 -26.74
CA MET A 399 -12.15 -3.52 -27.05
C MET A 399 -13.10 -3.01 -28.13
N HIS A 400 -13.78 -1.91 -27.83
CA HIS A 400 -14.87 -1.36 -28.64
C HIS A 400 -14.61 0.12 -28.98
N PRO A 401 -14.00 0.45 -30.14
CA PRO A 401 -13.92 1.82 -30.61
C PRO A 401 -15.28 2.38 -31.01
N PHE A 402 -15.60 3.60 -30.62
CA PHE A 402 -16.89 4.22 -30.93
C PHE A 402 -17.15 4.36 -32.44
N ASN A 403 -16.09 4.57 -33.24
CA ASN A 403 -16.22 4.64 -34.68
C ASN A 403 -16.83 3.37 -35.28
N ASP A 404 -16.43 2.21 -34.78
CA ASP A 404 -16.86 0.91 -35.32
C ASP A 404 -18.31 0.60 -35.01
N ILE A 405 -18.85 1.18 -33.92
CA ILE A 405 -20.20 0.88 -33.44
C ILE A 405 -21.18 2.04 -33.62
N SER A 406 -20.71 3.22 -33.98
CA SER A 406 -21.53 4.45 -33.98
C SER A 406 -22.75 4.35 -34.87
N PHE A 407 -22.62 3.79 -36.08
CA PHE A 407 -23.73 3.63 -37.01
C PHE A 407 -24.77 2.65 -36.45
N ASP A 408 -24.34 1.51 -35.99
CA ASP A 408 -25.20 0.48 -35.37
C ASP A 408 -25.94 1.02 -34.16
N TYR A 409 -25.24 1.80 -33.31
CA TYR A 409 -25.85 2.44 -32.15
C TYR A 409 -26.93 3.44 -32.54
N ILE A 410 -26.67 4.30 -33.55
CA ILE A 410 -27.65 5.27 -34.04
C ILE A 410 -28.88 4.54 -34.60
N LEU A 411 -28.67 3.47 -35.37
CA LEU A 411 -29.73 2.66 -35.91
C LEU A 411 -30.58 1.99 -34.78
N ASP A 412 -29.93 1.41 -33.78
CA ASP A 412 -30.62 0.84 -32.61
C ASP A 412 -31.47 1.88 -31.87
N GLN A 413 -30.93 3.09 -31.65
CA GLN A 413 -31.69 4.16 -30.99
C GLN A 413 -32.84 4.69 -31.85
N ALA A 414 -32.67 4.80 -33.17
CA ALA A 414 -33.71 5.25 -34.08
C ALA A 414 -34.84 4.25 -34.18
N THR A 415 -34.53 2.96 -34.13
CA THR A 415 -35.53 1.87 -34.32
C THR A 415 -36.17 1.41 -33.02
N LYS A 416 -35.62 1.74 -31.86
CA LYS A 416 -36.05 1.29 -30.54
C LYS A 416 -37.53 1.54 -30.21
N LYS A 417 -38.12 2.59 -30.80
CA LYS A 417 -39.51 2.99 -30.60
C LYS A 417 -40.44 2.54 -31.75
N LEU A 418 -39.86 1.91 -32.77
CA LEU A 418 -40.65 1.46 -33.94
C LEU A 418 -40.93 -0.02 -33.84
N PRO A 419 -42.18 -0.45 -33.97
CA PRO A 419 -42.52 -1.86 -34.08
C PRO A 419 -41.85 -2.51 -35.29
N GLY A 420 -41.39 -3.77 -35.15
CA GLY A 420 -40.64 -4.47 -36.20
C GLY A 420 -41.31 -4.50 -37.57
N TYR A 421 -42.65 -4.56 -37.63
CA TYR A 421 -43.43 -4.53 -38.89
C TYR A 421 -43.32 -3.20 -39.64
N MET A 422 -43.04 -2.09 -38.96
CA MET A 422 -42.81 -0.79 -39.59
C MET A 422 -41.44 -0.65 -40.26
N LEU A 423 -40.53 -1.55 -39.95
CA LEU A 423 -39.17 -1.57 -40.46
C LEU A 423 -39.00 -2.52 -41.64
N CYS A 424 -39.93 -3.45 -41.81
CA CYS A 424 -39.93 -4.43 -42.89
C CYS A 424 -40.68 -3.87 -44.09
N HIS A 425 -40.03 -3.88 -45.24
CA HIS A 425 -40.73 -3.56 -46.52
C HIS A 425 -41.64 -4.76 -46.85
N GLU A 426 -42.93 -4.55 -46.92
CA GLU A 426 -43.83 -5.53 -47.53
C GLU A 426 -43.51 -5.63 -49.03
N ARG A 427 -43.02 -6.80 -49.46
CA ARG A 427 -42.92 -7.14 -50.89
C ARG A 427 -44.23 -7.72 -51.37
#